data_36d5c2164df14bbf340de34afb6d1bdb
#
_entry.id   36d5c2164df14bbf340de34afb6d1bdb
#
_cell.length_a   1.000
_cell.length_b   1.000
_cell.length_c   1.000
_cell.angle_alpha   90.00
_cell.angle_beta   90.00
_cell.angle_gamma   90.00
#
_symmetry.space_group_name_H-M   'P 1'
#
loop_
_entity.id
_entity.type
_entity.pdbx_description
1 polymer ?
#
loop_
_entity_poly.entity_id
_entity_poly.type
_entity_poly.pdbx_seq_one_letter_code
_entity_poly.pdbx_strand_id
1 'polypeptide(L)'
;MTFKERVYAALNKNAAFGDLFEARRLSRQRKRVDEVASGTHDFIDRSKGSEKLCMVLAGYKPTLWEDVFGRLAAFVPDDVDVCIMTSGLVNDELKDLAAKNNWSYLSTGVNHLSVVQNIAIECHPNAKWIYKLDEDMFLTKGFFEVLMSTYQRLEGDSLYKPAFVSPLINVSCYGHLRLLDKLGLLDDFRSTGLTDMKYSDGLHHNRQVIDEPKVAQYMWGESSPVLRDIDALAERFSEEREGFSYSICPIRYSIGAILFTRDAWEEFGHFPLTFVGGPYGLGDDEEHICNYACFTGRVMVVSENVVVGHLGYGGAQTKSMIEYHAQHRDQFKLKA
;
A
#
# COMPACT_ATOMS: atom_id res chain seq x y z
N MET A 1 -17.94 20.79 -0.67
CA MET A 1 -18.94 20.27 0.29
C MET A 1 -20.19 19.88 -0.46
N THR A 2 -20.48 18.58 -0.55
CA THR A 2 -21.67 18.06 -1.22
C THR A 2 -22.96 18.46 -0.49
N PHE A 3 -24.11 18.33 -1.17
CA PHE A 3 -25.42 18.60 -0.53
C PHE A 3 -25.61 17.73 0.73
N LYS A 4 -25.19 16.47 0.70
CA LYS A 4 -25.18 15.57 1.86
C LYS A 4 -24.37 16.13 3.03
N GLU A 5 -23.17 16.61 2.80
CA GLU A 5 -22.29 17.18 3.83
C GLU A 5 -22.88 18.44 4.48
N ARG A 6 -23.55 19.29 3.67
CA ARG A 6 -24.27 20.48 4.20
C ARG A 6 -25.45 20.09 5.07
N VAL A 7 -26.23 19.10 4.67
CA VAL A 7 -27.35 18.57 5.46
C VAL A 7 -26.84 17.95 6.77
N TYR A 8 -25.76 17.15 6.72
CA TYR A 8 -25.12 16.58 7.92
C TYR A 8 -24.60 17.68 8.86
N ALA A 9 -23.94 18.70 8.34
CA ALA A 9 -23.44 19.82 9.14
C ALA A 9 -24.57 20.64 9.78
N ALA A 10 -25.70 20.81 9.09
CA ALA A 10 -26.87 21.50 9.62
C ALA A 10 -27.59 20.70 10.72
N LEU A 11 -27.69 19.37 10.55
CA LEU A 11 -28.33 18.48 11.53
C LEU A 11 -27.48 18.29 12.79
N ASN A 12 -26.15 18.26 12.66
CA ASN A 12 -25.23 18.17 13.82
C ASN A 12 -25.20 19.43 14.70
N LYS A 13 -25.75 20.53 14.25
CA LYS A 13 -25.91 21.74 15.08
C LYS A 13 -27.02 21.61 16.13
N ASN A 14 -27.91 20.62 16.00
CA ASN A 14 -28.94 20.34 17.01
C ASN A 14 -28.51 19.10 17.79
N ALA A 15 -28.15 19.24 19.06
CA ALA A 15 -27.60 18.19 19.91
C ALA A 15 -28.45 16.91 19.91
N ALA A 16 -29.77 17.00 19.99
CA ALA A 16 -30.67 15.85 20.03
C ALA A 16 -30.65 15.05 18.69
N PHE A 17 -30.49 15.70 17.55
CA PHE A 17 -30.35 15.05 16.26
C PHE A 17 -28.92 14.50 16.07
N GLY A 18 -27.90 15.20 16.57
CA GLY A 18 -26.51 14.75 16.57
C GLY A 18 -26.37 13.41 17.29
N ASP A 19 -26.90 13.31 18.50
CA ASP A 19 -26.86 12.08 19.30
C ASP A 19 -27.61 10.91 18.63
N LEU A 20 -28.75 11.17 18.00
CA LEU A 20 -29.49 10.14 17.27
C LEU A 20 -28.74 9.63 16.03
N PHE A 21 -28.11 10.55 15.28
CA PHE A 21 -27.29 10.18 14.12
C PHE A 21 -26.05 9.39 14.56
N GLU A 22 -25.40 9.81 15.63
CA GLU A 22 -24.23 9.12 16.16
C GLU A 22 -24.61 7.73 16.68
N ALA A 23 -25.70 7.58 17.41
CA ALA A 23 -26.22 6.31 17.86
C ALA A 23 -26.54 5.35 16.68
N ARG A 24 -27.14 5.87 15.60
CA ARG A 24 -27.37 5.09 14.38
C ARG A 24 -26.08 4.73 13.66
N ARG A 25 -25.10 5.63 13.61
CA ARG A 25 -23.78 5.37 13.02
C ARG A 25 -23.08 4.24 13.78
N LEU A 26 -23.03 4.34 15.11
CA LEU A 26 -22.43 3.33 15.98
C LEU A 26 -23.16 1.97 15.89
N SER A 27 -24.50 1.98 15.83
CA SER A 27 -25.26 0.74 15.65
C SER A 27 -24.97 0.04 14.32
N ARG A 28 -24.89 0.80 13.23
CA ARG A 28 -24.50 0.26 11.91
C ARG A 28 -23.05 -0.26 11.90
N GLN A 29 -22.17 0.44 12.57
CA GLN A 29 -20.77 0.05 12.71
C GLN A 29 -20.64 -1.27 13.48
N ARG A 30 -21.32 -1.40 14.63
CA ARG A 30 -21.36 -2.66 15.41
C ARG A 30 -21.89 -3.81 14.55
N LYS A 31 -23.03 -3.61 13.88
CA LYS A 31 -23.61 -4.65 13.03
C LYS A 31 -22.63 -5.11 11.94
N ARG A 32 -21.90 -4.20 11.31
CA ARG A 32 -20.88 -4.55 10.31
C ARG A 32 -19.68 -5.28 10.91
N VAL A 33 -19.23 -4.87 12.10
CA VAL A 33 -18.15 -5.59 12.81
C VAL A 33 -18.60 -7.02 13.12
N ASP A 34 -19.84 -7.22 13.56
CA ASP A 34 -20.41 -8.55 13.83
C ASP A 34 -20.52 -9.39 12.54
N GLU A 35 -20.98 -8.80 11.43
CA GLU A 35 -21.02 -9.46 10.11
C GLU A 35 -19.61 -9.87 9.64
N VAL A 36 -18.62 -9.03 9.85
CA VAL A 36 -17.23 -9.28 9.49
C VAL A 36 -16.61 -10.35 10.38
N ALA A 37 -16.83 -10.30 11.69
CA ALA A 37 -16.33 -11.28 12.65
C ALA A 37 -16.94 -12.67 12.45
N SER A 38 -18.18 -12.75 11.93
CA SER A 38 -18.86 -14.00 11.59
C SER A 38 -18.65 -14.46 10.15
N GLY A 39 -17.88 -13.71 9.35
CA GLY A 39 -17.65 -13.96 7.93
C GLY A 39 -16.85 -15.25 7.68
N THR A 40 -17.25 -15.97 6.62
CA THR A 40 -16.50 -17.13 6.16
C THR A 40 -15.33 -16.73 5.28
N HIS A 41 -14.33 -17.57 5.23
CA HIS A 41 -13.22 -17.45 4.28
C HIS A 41 -12.88 -18.83 3.70
N ASP A 42 -12.34 -18.80 2.50
CA ASP A 42 -11.76 -19.98 1.85
C ASP A 42 -10.26 -19.77 1.72
N PHE A 43 -9.49 -20.73 2.20
CA PHE A 43 -8.03 -20.69 2.13
C PHE A 43 -7.49 -21.92 1.43
N ILE A 44 -6.73 -21.71 0.39
CA ILE A 44 -5.99 -22.76 -0.33
C ILE A 44 -4.51 -22.60 0.05
N ASP A 45 -4.08 -23.42 0.99
CA ASP A 45 -2.71 -23.40 1.50
C ASP A 45 -1.73 -24.07 0.52
N ARG A 46 -0.69 -23.31 0.18
CA ARG A 46 0.50 -23.77 -0.55
C ARG A 46 1.78 -23.22 0.10
N SER A 47 1.67 -22.79 1.36
CA SER A 47 2.81 -22.28 2.11
C SER A 47 3.84 -23.37 2.38
N LYS A 48 5.11 -22.98 2.48
CA LYS A 48 6.22 -23.84 2.89
C LYS A 48 6.47 -23.74 4.40
N GLY A 49 5.70 -22.91 5.10
CA GLY A 49 5.89 -22.59 6.52
C GLY A 49 7.05 -21.65 6.76
N SER A 50 7.32 -20.74 5.83
CA SER A 50 8.39 -19.77 5.91
C SER A 50 8.20 -18.77 7.06
N GLU A 51 9.33 -18.21 7.57
CA GLU A 51 9.31 -17.06 8.46
C GLU A 51 8.99 -15.75 7.74
N LYS A 52 8.86 -15.76 6.41
CA LYS A 52 8.56 -14.60 5.56
C LYS A 52 7.27 -14.84 4.78
N LEU A 53 6.34 -13.92 4.88
CA LEU A 53 5.08 -13.91 4.14
C LEU A 53 5.02 -12.67 3.25
N CYS A 54 4.68 -12.84 2.00
CA CYS A 54 4.24 -11.77 1.10
C CYS A 54 2.75 -11.91 0.86
N MET A 55 1.94 -11.03 1.44
CA MET A 55 0.51 -10.98 1.21
C MET A 55 0.17 -9.91 0.17
N VAL A 56 -0.58 -10.29 -0.88
CA VAL A 56 -0.95 -9.41 -1.99
C VAL A 56 -2.45 -9.25 -2.03
N LEU A 57 -2.93 -8.03 -1.78
CA LEU A 57 -4.34 -7.70 -1.91
C LEU A 57 -4.69 -7.44 -3.37
N ALA A 58 -5.57 -8.26 -3.94
CA ALA A 58 -5.95 -8.20 -5.35
C ALA A 58 -7.44 -8.47 -5.58
N GLY A 59 -7.92 -8.22 -6.81
CA GLY A 59 -9.28 -8.55 -7.22
C GLY A 59 -9.99 -7.48 -8.03
N TYR A 60 -9.42 -6.28 -8.15
CA TYR A 60 -10.11 -5.12 -8.70
C TYR A 60 -9.44 -4.48 -9.92
N LYS A 61 -8.19 -4.86 -10.26
CA LYS A 61 -7.41 -4.28 -11.37
C LYS A 61 -6.83 -5.35 -12.30
N PRO A 62 -7.68 -6.20 -12.93
CA PRO A 62 -7.23 -7.37 -13.68
C PRO A 62 -6.30 -7.05 -14.85
N THR A 63 -6.41 -5.87 -15.44
CA THR A 63 -5.55 -5.44 -16.54
C THR A 63 -4.07 -5.26 -16.16
N LEU A 64 -3.76 -5.21 -14.87
CA LEU A 64 -2.40 -5.02 -14.36
C LEU A 64 -1.74 -6.35 -13.96
N TRP A 65 -2.53 -7.41 -13.74
CA TRP A 65 -2.04 -8.62 -13.07
C TRP A 65 -0.90 -9.30 -13.81
N GLU A 66 -0.93 -9.32 -15.14
CA GLU A 66 0.16 -9.92 -15.93
C GLU A 66 1.51 -9.26 -15.62
N ASP A 67 1.54 -7.93 -15.57
CA ASP A 67 2.78 -7.18 -15.35
C ASP A 67 3.18 -7.17 -13.86
N VAL A 68 2.22 -6.95 -12.95
CA VAL A 68 2.47 -6.89 -11.49
C VAL A 68 2.89 -8.25 -10.94
N PHE A 69 2.12 -9.30 -11.21
CA PHE A 69 2.45 -10.63 -10.73
C PHE A 69 3.62 -11.27 -11.48
N GLY A 70 3.85 -10.86 -12.74
CA GLY A 70 5.06 -11.24 -13.47
C GLY A 70 6.33 -10.72 -12.77
N ARG A 71 6.32 -9.47 -12.29
CA ARG A 71 7.40 -8.88 -11.51
C ARG A 71 7.53 -9.54 -10.13
N LEU A 72 6.41 -9.80 -9.46
CA LEU A 72 6.44 -10.52 -8.18
C LEU A 72 7.08 -11.91 -8.34
N ALA A 73 6.67 -12.68 -9.36
CA ALA A 73 7.22 -14.01 -9.62
C ALA A 73 8.72 -14.00 -9.96
N ALA A 74 9.19 -12.93 -10.61
CA ALA A 74 10.60 -12.77 -10.96
C ALA A 74 11.50 -12.36 -9.80
N PHE A 75 10.94 -11.67 -8.78
CA PHE A 75 11.75 -11.08 -7.71
C PHE A 75 11.50 -11.67 -6.33
N VAL A 76 10.43 -12.47 -6.14
CA VAL A 76 10.17 -13.09 -4.84
C VAL A 76 11.20 -14.18 -4.55
N PRO A 77 11.91 -14.11 -3.40
CA PRO A 77 12.84 -15.17 -3.01
C PRO A 77 12.14 -16.51 -2.71
N ASP A 78 12.85 -17.60 -2.89
CA ASP A 78 12.33 -18.95 -2.65
C ASP A 78 11.91 -19.22 -1.19
N ASP A 79 12.46 -18.47 -0.26
CA ASP A 79 12.19 -18.56 1.18
C ASP A 79 11.09 -17.59 1.65
N VAL A 80 10.29 -17.05 0.72
CA VAL A 80 9.11 -16.21 1.00
C VAL A 80 7.86 -16.99 0.59
N ASP A 81 6.94 -17.23 1.52
CA ASP A 81 5.59 -17.69 1.21
C ASP A 81 4.77 -16.52 0.64
N VAL A 82 4.05 -16.78 -0.46
CA VAL A 82 3.17 -15.77 -1.07
C VAL A 82 1.72 -16.18 -0.89
N CYS A 83 0.87 -15.23 -0.49
CA CYS A 83 -0.57 -15.39 -0.38
C CYS A 83 -1.28 -14.29 -1.17
N ILE A 84 -1.95 -14.65 -2.27
CA ILE A 84 -2.89 -13.75 -2.94
C ILE A 84 -4.19 -13.74 -2.15
N MET A 85 -4.66 -12.56 -1.76
CA MET A 85 -5.88 -12.43 -0.99
C MET A 85 -6.89 -11.52 -1.68
N THR A 86 -8.16 -11.97 -1.69
CA THR A 86 -9.30 -11.23 -2.25
C THR A 86 -10.31 -10.94 -1.15
N SER A 87 -10.81 -9.71 -1.12
CA SER A 87 -11.73 -9.22 -0.09
C SER A 87 -13.15 -9.10 -0.63
N GLY A 88 -14.08 -9.91 -0.11
CA GLY A 88 -15.50 -9.89 -0.49
C GLY A 88 -15.80 -10.48 -1.88
N LEU A 89 -14.87 -11.23 -2.45
CA LEU A 89 -15.06 -11.89 -3.75
C LEU A 89 -14.16 -13.12 -3.88
N VAL A 90 -14.59 -14.06 -4.71
CA VAL A 90 -13.78 -15.17 -5.20
C VAL A 90 -13.40 -14.86 -6.65
N ASN A 91 -12.15 -15.07 -7.02
CA ASN A 91 -11.64 -14.81 -8.37
C ASN A 91 -10.86 -16.01 -8.87
N ASP A 92 -11.39 -16.67 -9.92
CA ASP A 92 -10.81 -17.91 -10.45
C ASP A 92 -9.49 -17.65 -11.20
N GLU A 93 -9.34 -16.51 -11.88
CA GLU A 93 -8.09 -16.14 -12.55
C GLU A 93 -6.94 -15.97 -11.54
N LEU A 94 -7.21 -15.34 -10.39
CA LEU A 94 -6.23 -15.22 -9.29
C LEU A 94 -5.95 -16.56 -8.61
N LYS A 95 -6.94 -17.46 -8.52
CA LYS A 95 -6.71 -18.83 -8.02
C LYS A 95 -5.78 -19.62 -8.94
N ASP A 96 -6.01 -19.52 -10.26
CA ASP A 96 -5.20 -20.20 -11.26
C ASP A 96 -3.78 -19.62 -11.29
N LEU A 97 -3.64 -18.30 -11.19
CA LEU A 97 -2.36 -17.62 -11.09
C LEU A 97 -1.59 -18.05 -9.82
N ALA A 98 -2.27 -18.12 -8.69
CA ALA A 98 -1.70 -18.61 -7.44
C ALA A 98 -1.26 -20.08 -7.57
N ALA A 99 -2.09 -20.94 -8.19
CA ALA A 99 -1.76 -22.33 -8.43
C ALA A 99 -0.53 -22.51 -9.34
N LYS A 100 -0.45 -21.72 -10.41
CA LYS A 100 0.67 -21.73 -11.36
C LYS A 100 2.01 -21.42 -10.70
N ASN A 101 2.01 -20.51 -9.74
CA ASN A 101 3.22 -20.06 -9.04
C ASN A 101 3.45 -20.79 -7.71
N ASN A 102 2.62 -21.78 -7.36
CA ASN A 102 2.63 -22.46 -6.07
C ASN A 102 2.47 -21.51 -4.88
N TRP A 103 1.58 -20.51 -5.01
CA TRP A 103 1.24 -19.52 -3.98
C TRP A 103 -0.09 -19.87 -3.32
N SER A 104 -0.27 -19.51 -2.06
CA SER A 104 -1.53 -19.63 -1.36
C SER A 104 -2.55 -18.64 -1.91
N TYR A 105 -3.84 -18.97 -1.77
CA TYR A 105 -4.95 -18.10 -2.14
C TYR A 105 -5.96 -18.03 -0.99
N LEU A 106 -6.34 -16.81 -0.63
CA LEU A 106 -7.33 -16.53 0.41
C LEU A 106 -8.45 -15.68 -0.17
N SER A 107 -9.71 -16.05 0.11
CA SER A 107 -10.86 -15.18 -0.19
C SER A 107 -11.78 -15.06 1.01
N THR A 108 -12.35 -13.88 1.24
CA THR A 108 -13.33 -13.64 2.31
C THR A 108 -14.71 -13.34 1.71
N GLY A 109 -15.76 -13.77 2.40
CA GLY A 109 -17.13 -13.49 1.99
C GLY A 109 -17.56 -12.03 2.20
N VAL A 110 -16.90 -11.32 3.12
CA VAL A 110 -17.16 -9.91 3.40
C VAL A 110 -16.01 -9.05 2.87
N ASN A 111 -16.35 -7.97 2.15
CA ASN A 111 -15.36 -7.01 1.66
C ASN A 111 -14.90 -6.10 2.81
N HIS A 112 -13.76 -6.44 3.40
CA HIS A 112 -13.09 -5.66 4.43
C HIS A 112 -11.58 -5.92 4.42
N LEU A 113 -10.79 -4.90 4.11
CA LEU A 113 -9.36 -5.03 3.90
C LEU A 113 -8.61 -5.55 5.13
N SER A 114 -8.90 -5.02 6.31
CA SER A 114 -8.25 -5.43 7.56
C SER A 114 -8.52 -6.91 7.88
N VAL A 115 -9.73 -7.39 7.59
CA VAL A 115 -10.12 -8.78 7.87
C VAL A 115 -9.30 -9.75 7.04
N VAL A 116 -9.24 -9.54 5.72
CA VAL A 116 -8.51 -10.46 4.85
C VAL A 116 -7.01 -10.45 5.16
N GLN A 117 -6.46 -9.30 5.52
CA GLN A 117 -5.07 -9.17 5.94
C GLN A 117 -4.80 -9.91 7.27
N ASN A 118 -5.65 -9.74 8.28
CA ASN A 118 -5.52 -10.45 9.56
C ASN A 118 -5.58 -11.97 9.36
N ILE A 119 -6.58 -12.47 8.59
CA ILE A 119 -6.71 -13.90 8.30
C ILE A 119 -5.48 -14.43 7.53
N ALA A 120 -4.96 -13.67 6.57
CA ALA A 120 -3.75 -14.09 5.84
C ALA A 120 -2.55 -14.27 6.79
N ILE A 121 -2.37 -13.37 7.74
CA ILE A 121 -1.31 -13.46 8.76
C ILE A 121 -1.55 -14.65 9.69
N GLU A 122 -2.79 -14.86 10.15
CA GLU A 122 -3.18 -15.99 11.02
C GLU A 122 -2.99 -17.35 10.32
N CYS A 123 -3.30 -17.44 9.02
CA CYS A 123 -3.09 -18.65 8.22
C CYS A 123 -1.60 -18.99 7.99
N HIS A 124 -0.68 -18.07 8.27
CA HIS A 124 0.76 -18.26 8.14
C HIS A 124 1.48 -18.09 9.50
N PRO A 125 1.24 -18.98 10.48
CA PRO A 125 1.64 -18.76 11.88
C PRO A 125 3.15 -18.65 12.10
N ASN A 126 3.96 -19.19 11.20
CA ASN A 126 5.43 -19.12 11.29
C ASN A 126 6.00 -17.80 10.76
N ALA A 127 5.21 -17.01 10.02
CA ALA A 127 5.68 -15.77 9.44
C ALA A 127 5.98 -14.72 10.51
N LYS A 128 7.24 -14.34 10.62
CA LYS A 128 7.74 -13.25 11.47
C LYS A 128 7.84 -11.93 10.70
N TRP A 129 8.15 -12.02 9.40
CA TRP A 129 8.34 -10.90 8.49
C TRP A 129 7.20 -10.88 7.48
N ILE A 130 6.49 -9.77 7.38
CA ILE A 130 5.27 -9.66 6.59
C ILE A 130 5.45 -8.52 5.59
N TYR A 131 5.55 -8.88 4.32
CA TYR A 131 5.45 -7.97 3.19
C TYR A 131 3.98 -7.82 2.80
N LYS A 132 3.47 -6.61 2.78
CA LYS A 132 2.12 -6.28 2.30
C LYS A 132 2.24 -5.56 0.98
N LEU A 133 1.51 -6.03 -0.03
CA LEU A 133 1.46 -5.46 -1.36
C LEU A 133 0.03 -5.22 -1.83
N ASP A 134 -0.17 -4.17 -2.61
CA ASP A 134 -1.39 -3.94 -3.39
C ASP A 134 -1.18 -4.39 -4.84
N GLU A 135 -2.25 -4.74 -5.56
CA GLU A 135 -2.24 -5.31 -6.92
C GLU A 135 -1.79 -4.35 -8.04
N ASP A 136 -1.41 -3.14 -7.71
CA ASP A 136 -0.92 -2.11 -8.63
C ASP A 136 0.49 -1.61 -8.29
N MET A 137 1.23 -2.42 -7.53
CA MET A 137 2.62 -2.15 -7.16
C MET A 137 3.56 -2.91 -8.10
N PHE A 138 4.34 -2.20 -8.89
CA PHE A 138 5.32 -2.75 -9.83
C PHE A 138 6.67 -2.89 -9.13
N LEU A 139 6.95 -4.09 -8.64
CA LEU A 139 8.20 -4.38 -7.93
C LEU A 139 9.42 -4.27 -8.84
N THR A 140 10.56 -3.97 -8.25
CA THR A 140 11.87 -3.97 -8.88
C THR A 140 12.80 -4.94 -8.16
N LYS A 141 13.92 -5.28 -8.81
CA LYS A 141 14.94 -6.16 -8.25
C LYS A 141 15.43 -5.65 -6.90
N GLY A 142 15.58 -6.57 -5.94
CA GLY A 142 16.08 -6.26 -4.60
C GLY A 142 15.03 -5.79 -3.60
N PHE A 143 13.75 -5.70 -3.99
CA PHE A 143 12.68 -5.23 -3.10
C PHE A 143 12.67 -5.96 -1.75
N PHE A 144 12.68 -7.27 -1.76
CA PHE A 144 12.58 -8.07 -0.54
C PHE A 144 13.82 -7.94 0.36
N GLU A 145 14.98 -8.06 -0.25
CA GLU A 145 16.27 -8.04 0.45
C GLU A 145 16.57 -6.64 1.03
N VAL A 146 16.31 -5.60 0.25
CA VAL A 146 16.59 -4.22 0.67
C VAL A 146 15.68 -3.78 1.81
N LEU A 147 14.38 -4.08 1.75
CA LEU A 147 13.47 -3.76 2.86
C LEU A 147 13.87 -4.52 4.14
N MET A 148 14.19 -5.81 4.02
CA MET A 148 14.62 -6.63 5.15
C MET A 148 15.92 -6.08 5.77
N SER A 149 16.94 -5.84 4.95
CA SER A 149 18.23 -5.32 5.45
C SER A 149 18.08 -3.93 6.06
N THR A 150 17.24 -3.08 5.49
CA THR A 150 16.94 -1.75 6.05
C THR A 150 16.27 -1.88 7.42
N TYR A 151 15.25 -2.76 7.54
CA TYR A 151 14.56 -2.98 8.82
C TYR A 151 15.54 -3.47 9.90
N GLN A 152 16.31 -4.52 9.59
CA GLN A 152 17.26 -5.13 10.54
C GLN A 152 18.37 -4.17 10.99
N ARG A 153 18.91 -3.36 10.07
CA ARG A 153 19.92 -2.35 10.41
C ARG A 153 19.37 -1.30 11.37
N LEU A 154 18.16 -0.80 11.12
CA LEU A 154 17.55 0.24 11.95
C LEU A 154 17.03 -0.32 13.27
N GLU A 155 16.56 -1.56 13.33
CA GLU A 155 16.20 -2.21 14.58
C GLU A 155 17.41 -2.41 15.49
N GLY A 156 18.58 -2.68 14.92
CA GLY A 156 19.85 -2.74 15.61
C GLY A 156 20.40 -1.36 16.04
N ASP A 157 19.92 -0.27 15.43
CA ASP A 157 20.27 1.10 15.79
C ASP A 157 19.46 1.55 17.01
N SER A 158 20.15 2.04 18.04
CA SER A 158 19.50 2.49 19.27
C SER A 158 18.63 3.76 19.09
N LEU A 159 18.77 4.47 17.97
CA LEU A 159 18.05 5.73 17.72
C LEU A 159 16.65 5.51 17.16
N TYR A 160 16.44 4.48 16.30
CA TYR A 160 15.19 4.28 15.60
C TYR A 160 14.71 2.84 15.72
N LYS A 161 13.41 2.69 15.95
CA LYS A 161 12.69 1.40 15.83
C LYS A 161 11.67 1.52 14.73
N PRO A 162 11.80 0.80 13.61
CA PRO A 162 10.80 0.85 12.55
C PRO A 162 9.45 0.33 13.02
N ALA A 163 8.37 1.02 12.65
CA ALA A 163 7.03 0.45 12.64
C ALA A 163 6.86 -0.42 11.39
N PHE A 164 7.35 0.10 10.29
CA PHE A 164 7.47 -0.59 9.01
C PHE A 164 8.56 0.07 8.15
N VAL A 165 8.99 -0.65 7.12
CA VAL A 165 9.85 -0.14 6.06
C VAL A 165 9.12 -0.21 4.73
N SER A 166 9.11 0.87 3.97
CA SER A 166 8.58 0.98 2.62
C SER A 166 9.70 1.24 1.61
N PRO A 167 9.57 0.86 0.35
CA PRO A 167 10.45 1.34 -0.71
C PRO A 167 10.17 2.81 -1.03
N LEU A 168 11.01 3.42 -1.85
CA LEU A 168 10.71 4.69 -2.46
C LEU A 168 9.66 4.48 -3.57
N ILE A 169 8.43 4.92 -3.34
CA ILE A 169 7.29 4.74 -4.25
C ILE A 169 7.15 5.98 -5.14
N ASN A 170 7.15 5.79 -6.47
CA ASN A 170 7.10 6.89 -7.43
C ASN A 170 5.81 7.72 -7.35
N VAL A 171 4.64 7.07 -7.26
CA VAL A 171 3.36 7.76 -7.09
C VAL A 171 2.88 7.57 -5.64
N SER A 172 3.36 8.41 -4.75
CA SER A 172 2.90 8.49 -3.36
C SER A 172 3.09 9.92 -2.85
N CYS A 173 2.34 10.30 -1.81
CA CYS A 173 2.39 11.70 -1.32
C CYS A 173 3.75 12.09 -0.75
N TYR A 174 4.51 11.15 -0.20
CA TYR A 174 5.86 11.38 0.29
C TYR A 174 6.92 11.03 -0.74
N GLY A 175 6.80 9.83 -1.34
CA GLY A 175 7.84 9.25 -2.19
C GLY A 175 8.08 10.04 -3.47
N HIS A 176 7.04 10.62 -4.10
CA HIS A 176 7.23 11.38 -5.34
C HIS A 176 8.17 12.58 -5.14
N LEU A 177 8.00 13.38 -4.07
CA LEU A 177 8.87 14.52 -3.81
C LEU A 177 10.29 14.06 -3.44
N ARG A 178 10.43 12.96 -2.68
CA ARG A 178 11.75 12.38 -2.37
C ARG A 178 12.45 11.88 -3.62
N LEU A 179 11.73 11.21 -4.51
CA LEU A 179 12.28 10.73 -5.79
C LEU A 179 12.71 11.90 -6.68
N LEU A 180 11.87 12.93 -6.79
CA LEU A 180 12.19 14.14 -7.57
C LEU A 180 13.39 14.89 -6.99
N ASP A 181 13.51 14.98 -5.67
CA ASP A 181 14.65 15.58 -4.97
C ASP A 181 15.95 14.84 -5.31
N LYS A 182 15.97 13.51 -5.14
CA LYS A 182 17.13 12.68 -5.51
C LYS A 182 17.55 12.78 -6.96
N LEU A 183 16.59 13.06 -7.86
CA LEU A 183 16.85 13.21 -9.29
C LEU A 183 17.19 14.65 -9.71
N GLY A 184 17.05 15.63 -8.80
CA GLY A 184 17.22 17.05 -9.10
C GLY A 184 16.09 17.63 -9.95
N LEU A 185 14.86 17.04 -9.89
CA LEU A 185 13.71 17.38 -10.71
C LEU A 185 12.62 18.20 -9.97
N LEU A 186 12.89 18.64 -8.73
CA LEU A 186 11.88 19.37 -7.94
C LEU A 186 11.44 20.68 -8.62
N ASP A 187 12.37 21.45 -9.18
CA ASP A 187 12.05 22.72 -9.82
C ASP A 187 11.34 22.52 -11.16
N ASP A 188 11.71 21.50 -11.92
CA ASP A 188 11.01 21.11 -13.15
C ASP A 188 9.57 20.73 -12.85
N PHE A 189 9.36 19.87 -11.84
CA PHE A 189 8.01 19.48 -11.42
C PHE A 189 7.20 20.65 -10.87
N ARG A 190 7.81 21.52 -10.04
CA ARG A 190 7.17 22.74 -9.52
C ARG A 190 6.70 23.65 -10.67
N SER A 191 7.48 23.76 -11.74
CA SER A 191 7.14 24.58 -12.91
C SER A 191 5.89 24.11 -13.66
N THR A 192 5.48 22.83 -13.47
CA THR A 192 4.26 22.30 -14.08
C THR A 192 2.99 22.85 -13.43
N GLY A 193 3.08 23.31 -12.19
CA GLY A 193 1.91 23.77 -11.41
C GLY A 193 0.91 22.66 -11.03
N LEU A 194 1.27 21.38 -11.17
CA LEU A 194 0.39 20.23 -10.87
C LEU A 194 0.07 20.10 -9.39
N THR A 195 1.02 20.45 -8.51
CA THR A 195 0.83 20.41 -7.06
C THR A 195 1.49 21.60 -6.38
N ASP A 196 1.07 21.88 -5.14
CA ASP A 196 1.65 22.91 -4.26
C ASP A 196 2.91 22.44 -3.51
N MET A 197 3.51 21.32 -3.89
CA MET A 197 4.76 20.76 -3.36
C MET A 197 4.74 20.43 -1.86
N LYS A 198 3.57 20.15 -1.29
CA LYS A 198 3.42 19.68 0.08
C LYS A 198 3.16 18.17 0.13
N TYR A 199 3.56 17.53 1.22
CA TYR A 199 3.36 16.10 1.42
C TYR A 199 1.91 15.73 1.78
N SER A 200 1.19 16.61 2.48
CA SER A 200 -0.13 16.27 3.04
C SER A 200 -1.07 17.47 3.12
N ASP A 201 -2.36 17.17 3.21
CA ASP A 201 -3.44 18.11 3.54
C ASP A 201 -3.89 17.88 5.00
N GLY A 202 -3.05 18.26 5.96
CA GLY A 202 -3.29 18.02 7.39
C GLY A 202 -3.24 16.52 7.72
N LEU A 203 -4.35 15.93 8.15
CA LEU A 203 -4.48 14.51 8.48
C LEU A 203 -4.64 13.60 7.23
N HIS A 204 -4.73 14.17 6.03
CA HIS A 204 -4.98 13.46 4.80
C HIS A 204 -3.77 13.55 3.87
N HIS A 205 -3.71 12.63 2.91
CA HIS A 205 -2.81 12.74 1.78
C HIS A 205 -3.07 14.03 1.00
N ASN A 206 -2.03 14.56 0.34
CA ASN A 206 -2.19 15.70 -0.55
C ASN A 206 -3.17 15.35 -1.69
N ARG A 207 -4.33 16.00 -1.69
CA ARG A 207 -5.40 15.74 -2.65
C ARG A 207 -4.99 16.00 -4.10
N GLN A 208 -4.13 16.95 -4.34
CA GLN A 208 -3.60 17.20 -5.67
C GLN A 208 -2.76 16.01 -6.20
N VAL A 209 -2.11 15.26 -5.31
CA VAL A 209 -1.36 14.06 -5.68
C VAL A 209 -2.27 12.86 -5.93
N ILE A 210 -3.31 12.68 -5.11
CA ILE A 210 -4.16 11.48 -5.18
C ILE A 210 -5.30 11.60 -6.20
N ASP A 211 -5.74 12.82 -6.51
CA ASP A 211 -6.89 13.05 -7.38
C ASP A 211 -6.50 13.44 -8.82
N GLU A 212 -5.26 14.00 -9.02
CA GLU A 212 -4.82 14.51 -10.34
C GLU A 212 -4.07 13.45 -11.15
N PRO A 213 -4.63 12.94 -12.26
CA PRO A 213 -3.99 11.93 -13.09
C PRO A 213 -2.65 12.35 -13.68
N LYS A 214 -2.48 13.64 -14.01
CA LYS A 214 -1.25 14.16 -14.59
C LYS A 214 -0.05 14.08 -13.67
N VAL A 215 -0.28 14.08 -12.35
CA VAL A 215 0.80 13.83 -11.38
C VAL A 215 1.33 12.42 -11.53
N ALA A 216 0.45 11.42 -11.58
CA ALA A 216 0.86 10.03 -11.79
C ALA A 216 1.54 9.84 -13.16
N GLN A 217 0.97 10.40 -14.23
CA GLN A 217 1.56 10.35 -15.59
C GLN A 217 2.95 10.98 -15.62
N TYR A 218 3.14 12.14 -14.96
CA TYR A 218 4.46 12.76 -14.83
C TYR A 218 5.44 11.82 -14.12
N MET A 219 5.02 11.22 -13.00
CA MET A 219 5.86 10.29 -12.22
C MET A 219 6.12 8.96 -12.93
N TRP A 220 5.36 8.66 -13.97
CA TRP A 220 5.61 7.58 -14.92
C TRP A 220 6.31 8.06 -16.21
N GLY A 221 6.84 9.28 -16.22
CA GLY A 221 7.74 9.79 -17.23
C GLY A 221 7.08 10.30 -18.51
N GLU A 222 5.80 10.72 -18.48
CA GLU A 222 5.16 11.35 -19.63
C GLU A 222 5.96 12.55 -20.14
N SER A 223 6.42 13.42 -19.23
CA SER A 223 7.19 14.62 -19.56
C SER A 223 8.67 14.54 -19.15
N SER A 224 9.06 13.52 -18.39
CA SER A 224 10.44 13.36 -17.90
C SER A 224 10.97 11.95 -18.20
N PRO A 225 11.76 11.77 -19.27
CA PRO A 225 12.20 10.44 -19.70
C PRO A 225 12.95 9.63 -18.65
N VAL A 226 13.63 10.26 -17.70
CA VAL A 226 14.36 9.58 -16.62
C VAL A 226 13.41 8.81 -15.67
N LEU A 227 12.14 9.21 -15.59
CA LEU A 227 11.14 8.55 -14.75
C LEU A 227 10.45 7.36 -15.44
N ARG A 228 10.69 7.13 -16.74
CA ARG A 228 10.00 6.09 -17.52
C ARG A 228 10.43 4.68 -17.14
N ASP A 229 11.66 4.52 -16.71
CA ASP A 229 12.27 3.22 -16.47
C ASP A 229 12.48 3.02 -14.97
N ILE A 230 11.51 2.36 -14.34
CA ILE A 230 11.55 2.12 -12.89
C ILE A 230 12.68 1.16 -12.51
N ASP A 231 13.03 0.21 -13.39
CA ASP A 231 14.11 -0.74 -13.12
C ASP A 231 15.47 -0.02 -13.18
N ALA A 232 15.65 0.90 -14.14
CA ALA A 232 16.84 1.74 -14.19
C ALA A 232 16.94 2.70 -12.99
N LEU A 233 15.81 3.21 -12.48
CA LEU A 233 15.78 3.99 -11.24
C LEU A 233 16.20 3.17 -10.04
N ALA A 234 15.67 1.94 -9.91
CA ALA A 234 16.03 1.04 -8.81
C ALA A 234 17.53 0.69 -8.86
N GLU A 235 18.08 0.41 -10.03
CA GLU A 235 19.51 0.18 -10.20
C GLU A 235 20.35 1.42 -9.85
N ARG A 236 19.91 2.61 -10.28
CA ARG A 236 20.59 3.88 -9.98
C ARG A 236 20.72 4.13 -8.48
N PHE A 237 19.66 3.86 -7.72
CA PHE A 237 19.62 4.11 -6.27
C PHE A 237 20.02 2.90 -5.42
N SER A 238 20.49 1.81 -6.04
CA SER A 238 20.96 0.64 -5.32
C SER A 238 22.06 0.99 -4.31
N GLU A 239 22.15 0.24 -3.21
CA GLU A 239 23.17 0.45 -2.18
C GLU A 239 24.60 0.34 -2.73
N GLU A 240 24.81 -0.51 -3.74
CA GLU A 240 26.11 -0.65 -4.41
C GLU A 240 26.59 0.66 -5.06
N ARG A 241 25.67 1.50 -5.50
CA ARG A 241 25.99 2.77 -6.18
C ARG A 241 25.97 3.98 -5.26
N GLU A 242 25.01 4.06 -4.33
CA GLU A 242 24.79 5.24 -3.50
C GLU A 242 25.15 5.03 -2.03
N GLY A 243 25.45 3.78 -1.60
CA GLY A 243 25.54 3.44 -0.19
C GLY A 243 24.17 3.35 0.48
N PHE A 244 24.17 2.97 1.76
CA PHE A 244 22.92 2.82 2.53
C PHE A 244 22.21 4.16 2.73
N SER A 245 20.97 4.27 2.26
CA SER A 245 20.17 5.50 2.30
C SER A 245 18.72 5.21 2.67
N TYR A 246 18.20 6.01 3.58
CA TYR A 246 16.80 5.98 4.00
C TYR A 246 16.31 7.35 4.44
N SER A 247 15.01 7.52 4.51
CA SER A 247 14.38 8.69 5.12
C SER A 247 13.25 8.28 6.08
N ILE A 248 12.91 9.20 6.99
CA ILE A 248 11.80 9.03 7.92
C ILE A 248 10.61 9.81 7.37
N CYS A 249 9.49 9.13 7.14
CA CYS A 249 8.26 9.78 6.73
C CYS A 249 7.54 10.40 7.94
N PRO A 250 7.37 11.72 7.99
CA PRO A 250 6.76 12.41 9.14
C PRO A 250 5.24 12.55 9.03
N ILE A 251 4.64 11.99 7.99
CA ILE A 251 3.21 12.12 7.69
C ILE A 251 2.57 10.74 7.55
N ARG A 252 1.23 10.69 7.50
CA ARG A 252 0.52 9.47 7.10
C ARG A 252 1.08 8.94 5.79
N TYR A 253 1.47 7.66 5.77
CA TYR A 253 2.12 7.02 4.63
C TYR A 253 1.19 6.01 3.97
N SER A 254 1.16 5.99 2.64
CA SER A 254 0.43 4.99 1.87
C SER A 254 1.13 3.63 1.93
N ILE A 255 0.44 2.62 2.44
CA ILE A 255 0.99 1.29 2.73
C ILE A 255 0.84 0.30 1.58
N GLY A 256 0.82 0.76 0.33
CA GLY A 256 0.71 -0.11 -0.85
C GLY A 256 1.84 -1.13 -1.00
N ALA A 257 3.04 -0.83 -0.47
CA ALA A 257 4.17 -1.76 -0.40
C ALA A 257 4.96 -1.49 0.87
N ILE A 258 4.90 -2.40 1.86
CA ILE A 258 5.62 -2.28 3.14
C ILE A 258 6.11 -3.64 3.65
N LEU A 259 7.14 -3.60 4.49
CA LEU A 259 7.58 -4.69 5.35
C LEU A 259 7.37 -4.30 6.81
N PHE A 260 6.70 -5.14 7.58
CA PHE A 260 6.56 -5.05 9.03
C PHE A 260 6.72 -6.42 9.69
N THR A 261 6.79 -6.47 11.02
CA THR A 261 6.94 -7.73 11.75
C THR A 261 5.61 -8.21 12.33
N ARG A 262 5.48 -9.52 12.58
CA ARG A 262 4.37 -10.08 13.35
C ARG A 262 4.26 -9.45 14.71
N ASP A 263 5.39 -9.25 15.42
CA ASP A 263 5.42 -8.61 16.73
C ASP A 263 4.79 -7.21 16.68
N ALA A 264 5.09 -6.43 15.62
CA ALA A 264 4.44 -5.13 15.41
C ALA A 264 2.93 -5.27 15.19
N TRP A 265 2.49 -6.28 14.39
CA TRP A 265 1.07 -6.55 14.15
C TRP A 265 0.33 -6.95 15.43
N GLU A 266 0.94 -7.74 16.30
CA GLU A 266 0.40 -8.08 17.63
C GLU A 266 0.40 -6.87 18.57
N GLU A 267 1.48 -6.08 18.58
CA GLU A 267 1.65 -4.89 19.42
C GLU A 267 0.62 -3.79 19.09
N PHE A 268 0.30 -3.57 17.81
CA PHE A 268 -0.76 -2.63 17.45
C PHE A 268 -2.18 -3.21 17.53
N GLY A 269 -2.34 -4.45 17.94
CA GLY A 269 -3.63 -5.08 18.20
C GLY A 269 -4.38 -5.49 16.94
N HIS A 270 -3.66 -5.90 15.89
CA HIS A 270 -4.15 -6.32 14.58
C HIS A 270 -4.76 -5.16 13.76
N PHE A 271 -4.98 -5.37 12.46
CA PHE A 271 -5.69 -4.37 11.65
C PHE A 271 -7.14 -4.23 12.11
N PRO A 272 -7.69 -3.01 12.24
CA PRO A 272 -8.95 -2.76 12.93
C PRO A 272 -10.16 -3.27 12.14
N LEU A 273 -11.12 -3.85 12.82
CA LEU A 273 -12.41 -4.27 12.24
C LEU A 273 -13.44 -3.12 12.19
N THR A 274 -12.98 -1.90 12.16
CA THR A 274 -13.81 -0.69 12.07
C THR A 274 -14.07 -0.29 10.63
N PHE A 275 -14.96 0.67 10.42
CA PHE A 275 -15.26 1.26 9.12
C PHE A 275 -15.12 2.78 9.17
N VAL A 276 -14.07 3.26 9.84
CA VAL A 276 -13.84 4.70 10.04
C VAL A 276 -13.46 5.38 8.73
N GLY A 277 -12.60 4.76 7.93
CA GLY A 277 -12.13 5.30 6.64
C GLY A 277 -13.15 5.21 5.51
N GLY A 278 -14.27 4.48 5.68
CA GLY A 278 -15.30 4.33 4.64
C GLY A 278 -16.22 3.13 4.80
N PRO A 279 -17.08 2.85 3.82
CA PRO A 279 -18.07 1.78 3.91
C PRO A 279 -17.44 0.36 3.92
N TYR A 280 -16.18 0.23 3.56
CA TYR A 280 -15.45 -1.04 3.47
C TYR A 280 -14.16 -1.04 4.29
N GLY A 281 -13.97 -0.10 5.21
CA GLY A 281 -12.75 0.05 6.01
C GLY A 281 -11.52 0.47 5.16
N LEU A 282 -11.74 1.14 4.03
CA LEU A 282 -10.66 1.59 3.16
C LEU A 282 -9.81 2.66 3.86
N GLY A 283 -8.53 2.37 4.02
CA GLY A 283 -7.56 3.24 4.67
C GLY A 283 -7.52 3.12 6.20
N ASP A 284 -8.40 2.30 6.82
CA ASP A 284 -8.38 2.09 8.28
C ASP A 284 -7.10 1.34 8.69
N ASP A 285 -6.65 0.37 7.91
CA ASP A 285 -5.39 -0.35 8.08
C ASP A 285 -4.18 0.59 8.02
N GLU A 286 -4.16 1.49 7.03
CA GLU A 286 -3.12 2.50 6.86
C GLU A 286 -3.08 3.48 8.04
N GLU A 287 -4.24 4.05 8.39
CA GLU A 287 -4.34 4.98 9.51
C GLU A 287 -3.89 4.34 10.81
N HIS A 288 -4.27 3.08 11.03
CA HIS A 288 -3.96 2.35 12.25
C HIS A 288 -2.46 2.13 12.44
N ILE A 289 -1.77 1.62 11.42
CA ILE A 289 -0.31 1.38 11.51
C ILE A 289 0.48 2.69 11.55
N CYS A 290 0.03 3.74 10.88
CA CYS A 290 0.66 5.05 10.97
C CYS A 290 0.49 5.68 12.37
N ASN A 291 -0.69 5.55 12.98
CA ASN A 291 -0.95 6.00 14.35
C ASN A 291 -0.11 5.20 15.35
N TYR A 292 -0.01 3.88 15.19
CA TYR A 292 0.89 3.05 16.01
C TYR A 292 2.32 3.58 15.97
N ALA A 293 2.86 3.85 14.78
CA ALA A 293 4.20 4.42 14.65
C ALA A 293 4.35 5.71 15.48
N CYS A 294 3.42 6.66 15.32
CA CYS A 294 3.47 7.95 16.00
C CYS A 294 3.33 7.82 17.52
N PHE A 295 2.38 7.00 18.01
CA PHE A 295 2.09 6.90 19.44
C PHE A 295 3.09 6.06 20.23
N THR A 296 3.79 5.14 19.57
CA THR A 296 4.79 4.29 20.22
C THR A 296 6.23 4.80 20.10
N GLY A 297 6.44 5.93 19.41
CA GLY A 297 7.76 6.48 19.13
C GLY A 297 8.57 5.65 18.13
N ARG A 298 7.90 4.77 17.38
CA ARG A 298 8.47 4.09 16.22
C ARG A 298 8.44 5.00 15.00
N VAL A 299 9.17 4.65 13.96
CA VAL A 299 9.29 5.47 12.75
C VAL A 299 8.79 4.73 11.51
N MET A 300 8.17 5.48 10.60
CA MET A 300 7.82 5.03 9.27
C MET A 300 9.03 5.26 8.37
N VAL A 301 9.70 4.19 7.98
CA VAL A 301 10.95 4.25 7.22
C VAL A 301 10.66 4.11 5.73
N VAL A 302 11.31 4.94 4.93
CA VAL A 302 11.38 4.78 3.47
C VAL A 302 12.83 4.42 3.12
N SER A 303 13.06 3.19 2.65
CA SER A 303 14.34 2.80 2.08
C SER A 303 14.51 3.47 0.72
N GLU A 304 15.57 4.25 0.55
CA GLU A 304 15.83 4.97 -0.68
C GLU A 304 16.74 4.19 -1.65
N ASN A 305 17.10 2.95 -1.27
CA ASN A 305 17.92 2.07 -2.10
C ASN A 305 17.10 1.13 -2.99
N VAL A 306 15.78 1.22 -2.93
CA VAL A 306 14.87 0.49 -3.83
C VAL A 306 13.68 1.38 -4.22
N VAL A 307 13.35 1.39 -5.51
CA VAL A 307 12.22 2.12 -6.08
C VAL A 307 11.16 1.14 -6.53
N VAL A 308 9.90 1.41 -6.23
CA VAL A 308 8.75 0.61 -6.67
C VAL A 308 7.75 1.51 -7.37
N GLY A 309 7.16 1.02 -8.46
CA GLY A 309 6.09 1.73 -9.15
C GLY A 309 4.75 1.50 -8.48
N HIS A 310 4.01 2.57 -8.30
CA HIS A 310 2.59 2.53 -7.98
C HIS A 310 1.83 3.11 -9.17
N LEU A 311 0.81 2.40 -9.66
CA LEU A 311 0.08 2.90 -10.83
C LEU A 311 -0.58 4.25 -10.54
N GLY A 312 -1.23 4.36 -9.39
CA GLY A 312 -1.91 5.57 -8.93
C GLY A 312 -2.92 5.27 -7.83
N TYR A 313 -3.42 6.32 -7.22
CA TYR A 313 -4.45 6.24 -6.18
C TYR A 313 -5.83 5.90 -6.78
N GLY A 314 -6.87 5.80 -5.95
CA GLY A 314 -8.21 5.44 -6.37
C GLY A 314 -8.94 6.47 -7.26
N GLY A 315 -10.19 6.16 -7.63
CA GLY A 315 -11.08 7.10 -8.30
C GLY A 315 -10.69 7.44 -9.75
N ALA A 316 -10.71 8.73 -10.09
CA ALA A 316 -10.44 9.23 -11.44
C ALA A 316 -8.98 8.97 -11.88
N GLN A 317 -8.04 9.05 -10.93
CA GLN A 317 -6.63 8.80 -11.22
C GLN A 317 -6.40 7.36 -11.67
N THR A 318 -6.93 6.37 -10.95
CA THR A 318 -6.81 4.95 -11.34
C THR A 318 -7.35 4.69 -12.73
N LYS A 319 -8.53 5.23 -13.08
CA LYS A 319 -9.11 5.04 -14.42
C LYS A 319 -8.18 5.57 -15.51
N SER A 320 -7.70 6.79 -15.35
CA SER A 320 -6.79 7.42 -16.31
C SER A 320 -5.47 6.66 -16.42
N MET A 321 -4.95 6.16 -15.30
CA MET A 321 -3.68 5.44 -15.29
C MET A 321 -3.79 4.01 -15.83
N ILE A 322 -4.95 3.36 -15.75
CA ILE A 322 -5.22 2.10 -16.48
C ILE A 322 -5.19 2.34 -17.99
N GLU A 323 -5.79 3.43 -18.47
CA GLU A 323 -5.71 3.81 -19.88
C GLU A 323 -4.27 4.14 -20.30
N TYR A 324 -3.52 4.85 -19.46
CA TYR A 324 -2.10 5.15 -19.68
C TYR A 324 -1.25 3.87 -19.73
N HIS A 325 -1.46 2.95 -18.81
CA HIS A 325 -0.80 1.63 -18.80
C HIS A 325 -1.05 0.88 -20.11
N ALA A 326 -2.30 0.82 -20.58
CA ALA A 326 -2.65 0.14 -21.82
C ALA A 326 -1.96 0.75 -23.06
N GLN A 327 -1.77 2.07 -23.08
CA GLN A 327 -1.11 2.80 -24.16
C GLN A 327 0.42 2.69 -24.12
N HIS A 328 1.00 2.48 -22.93
CA HIS A 328 2.44 2.48 -22.69
C HIS A 328 2.95 1.19 -22.06
N ARG A 329 2.29 0.06 -22.37
CA ARG A 329 2.51 -1.22 -21.69
C ARG A 329 3.99 -1.67 -21.63
N ASP A 330 4.77 -1.39 -22.65
CA ASP A 330 6.21 -1.75 -22.69
C ASP A 330 7.05 -1.05 -21.60
N GLN A 331 6.55 0.03 -21.02
CA GLN A 331 7.17 0.74 -19.90
C GLN A 331 6.99 -0.01 -18.58
N PHE A 332 5.89 -0.78 -18.44
CA PHE A 332 5.50 -1.47 -17.20
C PHE A 332 5.98 -2.91 -17.14
N LYS A 333 6.21 -3.52 -18.32
CA LYS A 333 6.73 -4.88 -18.40
C LYS A 333 8.10 -5.00 -17.77
N LEU A 334 8.33 -6.15 -17.15
CA LEU A 334 9.69 -6.52 -16.74
C LEU A 334 10.56 -6.66 -17.99
N LYS A 335 11.66 -5.95 -18.02
CA LYS A 335 12.67 -6.08 -19.08
C LYS A 335 13.49 -7.35 -18.83
N ALA A 336 13.64 -8.16 -19.88
CA ALA A 336 14.41 -9.39 -19.84
C ALA A 336 15.91 -9.15 -19.63
#